data_2182210cdc3171c0d3a7cb6c88ddaa7b
#
_entry.id   2182210cdc3171c0d3a7cb6c88ddaa7b
#
_cell.length_a   1.000
_cell.length_b   1.000
_cell.length_c   1.000
_cell.angle_alpha   90.00
_cell.angle_beta   90.00
_cell.angle_gamma   90.00
#
_symmetry.space_group_name_H-M   'P 1'
#
loop_
_entity.id
_entity.type
_entity.pdbx_description
1 polymer ?
#
loop_
_entity_poly.entity_id
_entity_poly.type
_entity_poly.pdbx_seq_one_letter_code
_entity_poly.pdbx_strand_id
1 'polypeptide(L)'
;MPDDAFAAASWRDPAFWRRVAPLGIGSPPQRKPAPLGIGSPPQRKRKRPADDAGAVVRHAEADAAADARQFARDGFATLRGDATTAALAARCADAIERLAARGLPAACVFLYDEAWALVAAFAPRTTRLLAGDAAMNYDCYAFRVAPGARGWAAHRDRADDALAPGYATCWVALTDCGPDTACVRAAPLRATEGIEEDDPRALEDAAARAAVPLALRRGDAAAWAGRTVHFGGPHADAARPPRAALAFAASTPALEDDRDRIEAVRAWAGGAAALPFDARLKLVALQLEFYADAEPLDPRVRSVLDALDAAWRGD
;
A
#
# COMPACT_ATOMS: atom_id res chain seq x y z
N MET A 1 22.67 -21.43 0.98
CA MET A 1 23.29 -20.16 0.56
C MET A 1 22.62 -19.01 1.30
N PRO A 2 22.89 -18.84 2.58
CA PRO A 2 22.26 -17.78 3.38
C PRO A 2 22.97 -16.42 3.27
N ASP A 3 24.26 -16.39 2.99
CA ASP A 3 25.05 -15.16 3.14
C ASP A 3 24.85 -14.11 2.04
N ASP A 4 24.48 -14.52 0.82
CA ASP A 4 24.28 -13.59 -0.29
C ASP A 4 23.05 -12.66 -0.12
N ALA A 5 22.06 -13.04 0.71
CA ALA A 5 20.85 -12.26 0.91
C ALA A 5 21.09 -10.93 1.67
N PHE A 6 22.24 -10.84 2.36
CA PHE A 6 22.59 -9.66 3.17
C PHE A 6 23.84 -8.95 2.65
N ALA A 7 24.17 -9.11 1.39
CA ALA A 7 25.19 -8.30 0.73
C ALA A 7 24.55 -7.11 0.01
N ALA A 8 25.06 -5.90 0.20
CA ALA A 8 24.56 -4.70 -0.47
C ALA A 8 24.59 -4.83 -2.00
N ALA A 9 25.60 -5.50 -2.56
CA ALA A 9 25.68 -5.80 -3.99
C ALA A 9 24.50 -6.65 -4.48
N SER A 10 24.04 -7.63 -3.68
CA SER A 10 22.86 -8.44 -3.99
C SER A 10 21.59 -7.60 -4.02
N TRP A 11 21.42 -6.65 -3.10
CA TRP A 11 20.26 -5.77 -3.08
C TRP A 11 20.19 -4.86 -4.30
N ARG A 12 21.31 -4.46 -4.86
CA ARG A 12 21.40 -3.65 -6.10
C ARG A 12 21.21 -4.47 -7.38
N ASP A 13 21.19 -5.79 -7.30
CA ASP A 13 21.02 -6.68 -8.46
C ASP A 13 19.54 -7.10 -8.63
N PRO A 14 18.83 -6.62 -9.66
CA PRO A 14 17.47 -7.08 -9.94
C PRO A 14 17.35 -8.59 -10.16
N ALA A 15 18.42 -9.26 -10.59
CA ALA A 15 18.42 -10.72 -10.79
C ALA A 15 18.38 -11.45 -9.44
N PHE A 16 18.97 -10.90 -8.39
CA PHE A 16 18.84 -11.44 -7.03
C PHE A 16 17.36 -11.49 -6.63
N TRP A 17 16.62 -10.39 -6.78
CA TRP A 17 15.22 -10.29 -6.38
C TRP A 17 14.30 -11.19 -7.22
N ARG A 18 14.59 -11.38 -8.51
CA ARG A 18 13.86 -12.36 -9.34
C ARG A 18 14.05 -13.79 -8.85
N ARG A 19 15.19 -14.11 -8.24
CA ARG A 19 15.42 -15.44 -7.62
C ARG A 19 14.72 -15.56 -6.27
N VAL A 20 14.52 -14.47 -5.53
CA VAL A 20 13.77 -14.45 -4.27
C VAL A 20 12.30 -14.72 -4.52
N ALA A 21 11.68 -13.97 -5.43
CA ALA A 21 10.31 -14.19 -5.85
C ALA A 21 10.19 -14.00 -7.38
N PRO A 22 9.52 -14.89 -8.10
CA PRO A 22 9.42 -14.85 -9.57
C PRO A 22 8.34 -13.84 -10.00
N LEU A 23 8.55 -12.58 -9.65
CA LEU A 23 7.70 -11.44 -9.99
C LEU A 23 8.41 -10.49 -10.95
N GLY A 24 7.66 -9.55 -11.54
CA GLY A 24 8.21 -8.52 -12.43
C GLY A 24 9.09 -7.53 -11.66
N ILE A 25 10.21 -7.12 -12.23
CA ILE A 25 11.10 -6.09 -11.70
C ILE A 25 11.52 -5.15 -12.82
N GLY A 26 11.05 -3.92 -12.75
CA GLY A 26 11.58 -2.81 -13.53
C GLY A 26 11.37 -2.87 -15.04
N SER A 27 10.48 -3.71 -15.52
CA SER A 27 10.02 -3.63 -16.90
C SER A 27 8.64 -2.99 -16.90
N PRO A 28 8.44 -1.84 -17.56
CA PRO A 28 7.10 -1.33 -17.75
C PRO A 28 6.27 -2.41 -18.44
N PRO A 29 4.98 -2.58 -18.11
CA PRO A 29 4.12 -3.48 -18.86
C PRO A 29 4.22 -3.06 -20.33
N GLN A 30 4.78 -3.93 -21.16
CA GLN A 30 4.79 -3.72 -22.60
C GLN A 30 3.32 -3.76 -23.03
N ARG A 31 2.67 -2.62 -23.11
CA ARG A 31 1.47 -2.49 -23.95
C ARG A 31 1.96 -2.81 -25.34
N LYS A 32 1.64 -4.02 -25.82
CA LYS A 32 1.73 -4.29 -27.27
C LYS A 32 1.01 -3.15 -27.95
N PRO A 33 1.67 -2.37 -28.82
CA PRO A 33 0.92 -1.41 -29.64
C PRO A 33 -0.18 -2.20 -30.35
N ALA A 34 -1.40 -1.68 -30.26
CA ALA A 34 -2.50 -2.25 -31.05
C ALA A 34 -2.02 -2.30 -32.50
N PRO A 35 -2.13 -3.43 -33.21
CA PRO A 35 -1.71 -3.51 -34.59
C PRO A 35 -2.46 -2.44 -35.36
N LEU A 36 -1.74 -1.56 -36.05
CA LEU A 36 -2.28 -0.63 -37.03
C LEU A 36 -3.05 -1.47 -38.04
N GLY A 37 -4.37 -1.34 -38.01
CA GLY A 37 -5.27 -2.09 -38.85
C GLY A 37 -5.05 -1.80 -40.35
N ILE A 38 -4.44 -2.76 -41.05
CA ILE A 38 -4.55 -2.88 -42.48
C ILE A 38 -5.86 -3.66 -42.72
N GLY A 39 -6.76 -3.06 -43.48
CA GLY A 39 -8.15 -3.45 -43.63
C GLY A 39 -8.36 -4.92 -44.01
N SER A 40 -9.33 -5.52 -43.35
CA SER A 40 -9.99 -6.75 -43.76
C SER A 40 -11.49 -6.48 -43.99
N PRO A 41 -12.14 -7.22 -44.90
CA PRO A 41 -13.43 -6.90 -45.44
C PRO A 41 -14.58 -7.02 -44.43
N PRO A 42 -15.79 -6.51 -44.72
CA PRO A 42 -16.83 -6.26 -43.75
C PRO A 42 -17.45 -7.57 -43.23
N GLN A 43 -17.18 -7.90 -41.97
CA GLN A 43 -17.93 -8.92 -41.27
C GLN A 43 -19.21 -8.33 -40.68
N ARG A 44 -20.32 -9.06 -40.89
CA ARG A 44 -21.68 -8.76 -40.42
C ARG A 44 -21.67 -8.29 -38.94
N LYS A 45 -22.18 -7.08 -38.72
CA LYS A 45 -22.46 -6.49 -37.43
C LYS A 45 -23.40 -7.38 -36.61
N ARG A 46 -22.85 -8.14 -35.64
CA ARG A 46 -23.62 -8.53 -34.46
C ARG A 46 -23.73 -7.28 -33.58
N LYS A 47 -24.95 -6.78 -33.37
CA LYS A 47 -25.26 -5.77 -32.36
C LYS A 47 -24.77 -6.29 -31.01
N ARG A 48 -23.72 -5.70 -30.47
CA ARG A 48 -23.42 -5.79 -29.03
C ARG A 48 -24.38 -4.86 -28.31
N PRO A 49 -24.93 -5.26 -27.15
CA PRO A 49 -25.76 -4.38 -26.33
C PRO A 49 -24.91 -3.20 -25.88
N ALA A 50 -25.32 -1.99 -26.25
CA ALA A 50 -24.68 -0.73 -25.82
C ALA A 50 -24.93 -0.42 -24.33
N ASP A 51 -25.68 -1.27 -23.63
CA ASP A 51 -26.17 -1.00 -22.27
C ASP A 51 -25.22 -1.43 -21.16
N ASP A 52 -24.29 -2.39 -21.40
CA ASP A 52 -23.42 -2.92 -20.35
C ASP A 52 -22.30 -1.95 -19.92
N ALA A 53 -21.68 -1.25 -20.86
CA ALA A 53 -20.58 -0.32 -20.53
C ALA A 53 -21.09 0.88 -19.70
N GLY A 54 -22.26 1.40 -20.03
CA GLY A 54 -22.87 2.49 -19.28
C GLY A 54 -23.36 2.09 -17.89
N ALA A 55 -23.75 0.83 -17.70
CA ALA A 55 -24.12 0.30 -16.39
C ALA A 55 -22.87 0.12 -15.50
N VAL A 56 -21.79 -0.44 -16.02
CA VAL A 56 -20.52 -0.62 -15.30
C VAL A 56 -19.93 0.72 -14.85
N VAL A 57 -19.94 1.73 -15.72
CA VAL A 57 -19.45 3.08 -15.37
C VAL A 57 -20.30 3.71 -14.27
N ARG A 58 -21.64 3.61 -14.35
CA ARG A 58 -22.55 4.16 -13.32
C ARG A 58 -22.39 3.46 -11.97
N HIS A 59 -22.12 2.16 -11.92
CA HIS A 59 -21.83 1.44 -10.68
C HIS A 59 -20.52 1.89 -10.06
N ALA A 60 -19.46 2.01 -10.84
CA ALA A 60 -18.15 2.50 -10.34
C ALA A 60 -18.24 3.94 -9.81
N GLU A 61 -19.01 4.82 -10.42
CA GLU A 61 -19.25 6.19 -9.94
C GLU A 61 -20.08 6.21 -8.64
N ALA A 62 -21.10 5.35 -8.55
CA ALA A 62 -21.93 5.23 -7.35
C ALA A 62 -21.12 4.71 -6.16
N ASP A 63 -20.23 3.73 -6.38
CA ASP A 63 -19.33 3.20 -5.39
C ASP A 63 -18.33 4.28 -4.91
N ALA A 64 -17.71 5.01 -5.83
CA ALA A 64 -16.80 6.10 -5.49
C ALA A 64 -17.48 7.22 -4.67
N ALA A 65 -18.72 7.55 -4.97
CA ALA A 65 -19.49 8.52 -4.20
C ALA A 65 -19.88 7.98 -2.80
N ALA A 66 -20.12 6.69 -2.66
CA ALA A 66 -20.36 6.05 -1.37
C ALA A 66 -19.09 6.03 -0.51
N ASP A 67 -17.95 5.66 -1.09
CA ASP A 67 -16.63 5.67 -0.46
C ASP A 67 -16.31 7.09 0.07
N ALA A 68 -16.50 8.12 -0.75
CA ALA A 68 -16.25 9.51 -0.36
C ALA A 68 -17.16 9.98 0.79
N ARG A 69 -18.45 9.60 0.76
CA ARG A 69 -19.39 9.92 1.86
C ARG A 69 -19.01 9.22 3.16
N GLN A 70 -18.62 7.96 3.10
CA GLN A 70 -18.14 7.21 4.27
C GLN A 70 -16.87 7.85 4.83
N PHE A 71 -15.90 8.14 3.99
CA PHE A 71 -14.63 8.75 4.36
C PHE A 71 -14.84 10.13 5.02
N ALA A 72 -15.69 10.99 4.44
CA ALA A 72 -15.99 12.30 5.01
C ALA A 72 -16.70 12.22 6.36
N ARG A 73 -17.56 11.22 6.59
CA ARG A 73 -18.32 11.04 7.83
C ARG A 73 -17.49 10.38 8.94
N ASP A 74 -16.76 9.34 8.61
CA ASP A 74 -16.12 8.45 9.59
C ASP A 74 -14.59 8.62 9.63
N GLY A 75 -13.99 9.28 8.63
CA GLY A 75 -12.54 9.39 8.46
C GLY A 75 -11.91 8.19 7.79
N PHE A 76 -12.68 7.18 7.41
CA PHE A 76 -12.21 6.02 6.67
C PHE A 76 -13.29 5.46 5.74
N ALA A 77 -12.86 4.69 4.73
CA ALA A 77 -13.73 3.95 3.82
C ALA A 77 -13.10 2.62 3.41
N THR A 78 -13.93 1.68 2.97
CA THR A 78 -13.48 0.41 2.37
C THR A 78 -13.61 0.50 0.84
N LEU A 79 -12.52 0.19 0.14
CA LEU A 79 -12.44 0.26 -1.32
C LEU A 79 -12.45 -1.16 -1.89
N ARG A 80 -13.51 -1.53 -2.61
CA ARG A 80 -13.60 -2.85 -3.20
C ARG A 80 -12.61 -3.03 -4.35
N GLY A 81 -11.91 -4.14 -4.34
CA GLY A 81 -11.08 -4.59 -5.46
C GLY A 81 -11.86 -5.45 -6.46
N ASP A 82 -11.17 -5.92 -7.46
CA ASP A 82 -11.67 -6.82 -8.49
C ASP A 82 -10.83 -8.12 -8.58
N ALA A 83 -11.10 -8.96 -9.56
CA ALA A 83 -10.35 -10.20 -9.76
C ALA A 83 -8.86 -9.92 -10.08
N THR A 84 -8.55 -8.80 -10.69
CA THR A 84 -7.16 -8.42 -11.02
C THR A 84 -6.40 -8.03 -9.75
N THR A 85 -6.99 -7.17 -8.92
CA THR A 85 -6.38 -6.79 -7.63
C THR A 85 -6.24 -7.99 -6.70
N ALA A 86 -7.22 -8.90 -6.68
CA ALA A 86 -7.15 -10.13 -5.90
C ALA A 86 -6.00 -11.07 -6.36
N ALA A 87 -5.77 -11.18 -7.68
CA ALA A 87 -4.67 -11.96 -8.22
C ALA A 87 -3.30 -11.32 -7.93
N LEU A 88 -3.17 -9.99 -8.07
CA LEU A 88 -1.96 -9.26 -7.72
C LEU A 88 -1.65 -9.37 -6.23
N ALA A 89 -2.66 -9.23 -5.37
CA ALA A 89 -2.53 -9.35 -3.93
C ALA A 89 -2.04 -10.75 -3.52
N ALA A 90 -2.54 -11.81 -4.15
CA ALA A 90 -2.05 -13.17 -3.91
C ALA A 90 -0.57 -13.32 -4.23
N ARG A 91 -0.12 -12.79 -5.37
CA ARG A 91 1.29 -12.82 -5.78
C ARG A 91 2.19 -12.02 -4.82
N CYS A 92 1.75 -10.85 -4.37
CA CYS A 92 2.47 -10.06 -3.38
C CYS A 92 2.53 -10.79 -2.01
N ALA A 93 1.46 -11.44 -1.57
CA ALA A 93 1.45 -12.24 -0.34
C ALA A 93 2.47 -13.39 -0.42
N ASP A 94 2.48 -14.13 -1.52
CA ASP A 94 3.46 -15.20 -1.75
C ASP A 94 4.91 -14.66 -1.78
N ALA A 95 5.11 -13.48 -2.34
CA ALA A 95 6.43 -12.82 -2.32
C ALA A 95 6.86 -12.46 -0.89
N ILE A 96 5.97 -11.90 -0.07
CA ILE A 96 6.24 -11.58 1.34
C ILE A 96 6.63 -12.85 2.13
N GLU A 97 5.96 -13.98 1.91
CA GLU A 97 6.33 -15.24 2.58
C GLU A 97 7.73 -15.72 2.14
N ARG A 98 8.08 -15.56 0.86
CA ARG A 98 9.42 -15.88 0.35
C ARG A 98 10.50 -14.95 0.88
N LEU A 99 10.20 -13.67 1.06
CA LEU A 99 11.06 -12.68 1.69
C LEU A 99 11.30 -13.07 3.16
N ALA A 100 10.23 -13.30 3.91
CA ALA A 100 10.27 -13.68 5.32
C ALA A 100 11.07 -14.98 5.55
N ALA A 101 10.92 -15.97 4.68
CA ALA A 101 11.70 -17.23 4.73
C ALA A 101 13.20 -17.01 4.55
N ARG A 102 13.62 -15.84 4.08
CA ARG A 102 15.04 -15.43 3.94
C ARG A 102 15.49 -14.38 4.96
N GLY A 103 14.61 -14.03 5.91
CA GLY A 103 14.87 -12.97 6.88
C GLY A 103 14.84 -11.56 6.28
N LEU A 104 14.25 -11.39 5.10
CA LEU A 104 14.12 -10.10 4.43
C LEU A 104 12.80 -9.42 4.84
N PRO A 105 12.79 -8.08 5.02
CA PRO A 105 11.60 -7.34 5.40
C PRO A 105 10.45 -7.43 4.37
N ALA A 106 9.21 -7.42 4.84
CA ALA A 106 8.04 -7.42 3.98
C ALA A 106 8.01 -6.21 3.02
N ALA A 107 8.52 -5.05 3.46
CA ALA A 107 8.61 -3.83 2.65
C ALA A 107 9.39 -4.02 1.34
N CYS A 108 10.30 -5.01 1.26
CA CYS A 108 10.99 -5.35 0.02
C CYS A 108 10.02 -5.81 -1.10
N VAL A 109 8.74 -6.07 -0.80
CA VAL A 109 7.72 -6.34 -1.84
C VAL A 109 7.57 -5.18 -2.82
N PHE A 110 7.87 -3.94 -2.40
CA PHE A 110 7.84 -2.76 -3.26
C PHE A 110 8.96 -2.70 -4.30
N LEU A 111 9.89 -3.64 -4.30
CA LEU A 111 10.85 -3.83 -5.40
C LEU A 111 10.20 -4.47 -6.64
N TYR A 112 9.03 -5.09 -6.49
CA TYR A 112 8.33 -5.83 -7.54
C TYR A 112 7.21 -5.02 -8.20
N ASP A 113 6.99 -5.27 -9.49
CA ASP A 113 5.99 -4.56 -10.30
C ASP A 113 4.55 -4.78 -9.81
N GLU A 114 4.26 -5.94 -9.23
CA GLU A 114 2.93 -6.31 -8.75
C GLU A 114 2.47 -5.43 -7.60
N ALA A 115 3.35 -5.03 -6.69
CA ALA A 115 3.04 -4.10 -5.61
C ALA A 115 2.63 -2.73 -6.18
N TRP A 116 3.39 -2.23 -7.16
CA TRP A 116 3.09 -0.97 -7.84
C TRP A 116 1.83 -1.03 -8.70
N ALA A 117 1.50 -2.19 -9.27
CA ALA A 117 0.24 -2.40 -9.96
C ALA A 117 -0.96 -2.32 -9.01
N LEU A 118 -0.84 -2.83 -7.78
CA LEU A 118 -1.85 -2.64 -6.72
C LEU A 118 -1.99 -1.16 -6.32
N VAL A 119 -0.86 -0.48 -6.11
CA VAL A 119 -0.87 0.96 -5.83
C VAL A 119 -1.58 1.71 -6.95
N ALA A 120 -1.25 1.45 -8.23
CA ALA A 120 -1.88 2.08 -9.38
C ALA A 120 -3.39 1.82 -9.48
N ALA A 121 -3.86 0.67 -9.00
CA ALA A 121 -5.29 0.34 -8.99
C ALA A 121 -6.07 1.18 -7.97
N PHE A 122 -5.47 1.49 -6.82
CA PHE A 122 -6.16 2.18 -5.73
C PHE A 122 -5.80 3.68 -5.61
N ALA A 123 -4.63 4.13 -6.05
CA ALA A 123 -4.20 5.52 -5.93
C ALA A 123 -5.22 6.54 -6.49
N PRO A 124 -5.84 6.35 -7.68
CA PRO A 124 -6.84 7.30 -8.18
C PRO A 124 -8.11 7.38 -7.33
N ARG A 125 -8.45 6.30 -6.61
CA ARG A 125 -9.61 6.30 -5.68
C ARG A 125 -9.23 6.98 -4.38
N THR A 126 -8.03 6.71 -3.86
CA THR A 126 -7.52 7.31 -2.62
C THR A 126 -7.36 8.83 -2.75
N THR A 127 -6.77 9.32 -3.85
CA THR A 127 -6.61 10.76 -4.09
C THR A 127 -7.94 11.48 -4.20
N ARG A 128 -9.00 10.84 -4.73
CA ARG A 128 -10.35 11.43 -4.78
C ARG A 128 -11.04 11.57 -3.43
N LEU A 129 -10.57 10.88 -2.39
CA LEU A 129 -11.09 11.03 -1.03
C LEU A 129 -10.59 12.33 -0.39
N LEU A 130 -9.50 12.90 -0.91
CA LEU A 130 -8.87 14.12 -0.42
C LEU A 130 -9.38 15.35 -1.17
N ALA A 131 -9.28 16.51 -0.52
CA ALA A 131 -9.57 17.78 -1.15
C ALA A 131 -8.35 18.27 -1.97
N GLY A 132 -8.62 18.91 -3.12
CA GLY A 132 -7.57 19.56 -3.93
C GLY A 132 -6.72 18.61 -4.76
N ASP A 133 -5.51 19.07 -5.09
CA ASP A 133 -4.56 18.36 -5.97
C ASP A 133 -3.72 17.35 -5.18
N ALA A 134 -4.37 16.31 -4.66
CA ALA A 134 -3.67 15.24 -3.96
C ALA A 134 -2.94 14.33 -4.95
N ALA A 135 -1.75 13.91 -4.56
CA ALA A 135 -0.93 12.92 -5.26
C ALA A 135 -0.47 11.83 -4.30
N MET A 136 -0.04 10.70 -4.85
CA MET A 136 0.63 9.70 -4.07
C MET A 136 1.94 10.26 -3.50
N ASN A 137 2.24 9.99 -2.23
CA ASN A 137 3.49 10.35 -1.59
C ASN A 137 4.39 9.12 -1.35
N TYR A 138 5.57 9.33 -0.74
CA TYR A 138 6.61 8.30 -0.54
C TYR A 138 6.30 7.32 0.59
N ASP A 139 5.30 7.57 1.41
CA ASP A 139 4.97 6.73 2.57
C ASP A 139 4.33 5.41 2.09
N CYS A 140 5.19 4.43 1.87
CA CYS A 140 4.83 3.09 1.38
C CYS A 140 5.42 2.04 2.30
N TYR A 141 4.61 1.16 2.85
CA TYR A 141 5.10 0.09 3.71
C TYR A 141 4.35 -1.23 3.47
N ALA A 142 4.93 -2.35 3.90
CA ALA A 142 4.28 -3.64 3.85
C ALA A 142 4.42 -4.39 5.17
N PHE A 143 3.38 -5.09 5.54
CA PHE A 143 3.20 -5.70 6.85
C PHE A 143 3.02 -7.20 6.73
N ARG A 144 3.62 -7.94 7.66
CA ARG A 144 3.39 -9.36 7.87
C ARG A 144 3.14 -9.62 9.36
N VAL A 145 1.93 -10.02 9.70
CA VAL A 145 1.58 -10.37 11.09
C VAL A 145 1.39 -11.88 11.18
N ALA A 146 2.27 -12.52 11.93
CA ALA A 146 2.22 -13.96 12.15
C ALA A 146 1.07 -14.33 13.13
N PRO A 147 0.56 -15.59 13.08
CA PRO A 147 -0.32 -16.10 14.12
C PRO A 147 0.27 -15.93 15.52
N GLY A 148 -0.54 -15.48 16.46
CA GLY A 148 -0.12 -15.15 17.83
C GLY A 148 0.47 -13.74 18.02
N ALA A 149 0.79 -13.04 16.92
CA ALA A 149 1.24 -11.65 16.97
C ALA A 149 0.04 -10.67 16.85
N ARG A 150 0.34 -9.39 17.01
CA ARG A 150 -0.60 -8.29 16.73
C ARG A 150 0.07 -7.27 15.81
N GLY A 151 -0.75 -6.46 15.13
CA GLY A 151 -0.26 -5.32 14.38
C GLY A 151 0.17 -4.16 15.28
N TRP A 152 0.46 -3.04 14.67
CA TRP A 152 0.92 -1.83 15.36
C TRP A 152 -0.10 -1.30 16.36
N ALA A 153 0.39 -0.63 17.40
CA ALA A 153 -0.42 0.02 18.42
C ALA A 153 -1.31 1.14 17.86
N ALA A 154 -2.25 1.62 18.67
CA ALA A 154 -3.15 2.70 18.26
C ALA A 154 -2.36 4.01 18.05
N HIS A 155 -2.55 4.63 16.89
CA HIS A 155 -1.87 5.86 16.48
C HIS A 155 -2.67 6.60 15.42
N ARG A 156 -2.22 7.80 15.06
CA ARG A 156 -2.59 8.57 13.88
C ARG A 156 -1.38 8.66 12.96
N ASP A 157 -1.60 8.62 11.64
CA ASP A 157 -0.50 8.83 10.69
C ASP A 157 -0.07 10.31 10.65
N ARG A 158 -1.06 11.22 10.78
CA ARG A 158 -0.85 12.69 10.76
C ARG A 158 -1.82 13.38 11.71
N ALA A 159 -1.34 13.75 12.90
CA ALA A 159 -2.14 14.50 13.86
C ALA A 159 -2.36 15.96 13.45
N ASP A 160 -1.42 16.49 12.68
CA ASP A 160 -1.41 17.86 12.15
C ASP A 160 -2.31 18.07 10.92
N ASP A 161 -2.97 17.01 10.41
CA ASP A 161 -3.89 17.12 9.29
C ASP A 161 -5.12 17.97 9.64
N ALA A 162 -5.59 18.76 8.69
CA ALA A 162 -6.72 19.64 8.86
C ALA A 162 -8.07 18.88 8.94
N LEU A 163 -9.15 19.58 9.28
CA LEU A 163 -10.52 19.01 9.28
C LEU A 163 -10.95 18.56 7.87
N ALA A 164 -10.48 19.25 6.81
CA ALA A 164 -10.59 18.76 5.45
C ALA A 164 -9.33 17.92 5.18
N PRO A 165 -9.45 16.56 5.09
CA PRO A 165 -8.28 15.72 5.06
C PRO A 165 -7.39 16.02 3.86
N GLY A 166 -6.13 16.38 4.14
CA GLY A 166 -5.09 16.57 3.15
C GLY A 166 -4.17 15.36 3.01
N TYR A 167 -4.37 14.33 3.85
CA TYR A 167 -3.59 13.09 3.87
C TYR A 167 -4.50 11.87 4.01
N ALA A 168 -4.22 10.83 3.28
CA ALA A 168 -4.89 9.54 3.41
C ALA A 168 -3.93 8.38 3.19
N THR A 169 -3.97 7.41 4.08
CA THR A 169 -3.35 6.10 3.89
C THR A 169 -4.32 5.17 3.22
N CYS A 170 -3.85 4.43 2.21
CA CYS A 170 -4.54 3.31 1.59
C CYS A 170 -3.84 2.00 1.94
N TRP A 171 -4.56 1.11 2.59
CA TRP A 171 -4.07 -0.18 3.05
C TRP A 171 -4.74 -1.30 2.26
N VAL A 172 -3.97 -2.06 1.49
CA VAL A 172 -4.46 -3.13 0.62
C VAL A 172 -4.26 -4.47 1.29
N ALA A 173 -5.34 -5.23 1.46
CA ALA A 173 -5.30 -6.58 2.00
C ALA A 173 -4.70 -7.56 0.97
N LEU A 174 -3.53 -8.12 1.26
CA LEU A 174 -2.90 -9.15 0.42
C LEU A 174 -3.38 -10.56 0.76
N THR A 175 -3.94 -10.73 1.96
CA THR A 175 -4.65 -11.93 2.44
C THR A 175 -6.02 -11.53 2.95
N ASP A 176 -6.96 -12.45 3.01
CA ASP A 176 -8.23 -12.19 3.71
C ASP A 176 -7.94 -11.83 5.16
N CYS A 177 -8.58 -10.80 5.68
CA CYS A 177 -8.42 -10.38 7.06
C CYS A 177 -9.77 -10.05 7.72
N GLY A 178 -9.86 -10.40 8.99
CA GLY A 178 -11.01 -10.18 9.86
C GLY A 178 -10.59 -9.95 11.30
N PRO A 179 -11.54 -9.86 12.23
CA PRO A 179 -11.27 -9.55 13.63
C PRO A 179 -10.21 -10.45 14.28
N ASP A 180 -10.16 -11.74 13.90
CA ASP A 180 -9.26 -12.75 14.46
C ASP A 180 -7.99 -12.99 13.61
N THR A 181 -7.86 -12.30 12.49
CA THR A 181 -6.72 -12.42 11.57
C THR A 181 -6.06 -11.08 11.30
N ALA A 182 -5.87 -10.31 12.36
CA ALA A 182 -5.12 -9.06 12.38
C ALA A 182 -5.59 -8.00 11.35
N CYS A 183 -6.91 -7.86 11.11
CA CYS A 183 -7.40 -6.74 10.30
C CYS A 183 -7.05 -5.40 10.97
N VAL A 184 -6.95 -4.35 10.18
CA VAL A 184 -6.90 -2.99 10.71
C VAL A 184 -8.22 -2.66 11.39
N ARG A 185 -8.15 -1.95 12.50
CA ARG A 185 -9.30 -1.38 13.21
C ARG A 185 -9.16 0.13 13.16
N ALA A 186 -10.25 0.83 12.88
CA ALA A 186 -10.26 2.30 12.79
C ALA A 186 -11.40 2.86 13.64
N ALA A 187 -11.13 3.93 14.38
CA ALA A 187 -12.13 4.64 15.14
C ALA A 187 -12.69 5.81 14.29
N PRO A 188 -14.02 6.01 14.24
CA PRO A 188 -14.59 7.18 13.57
C PRO A 188 -14.01 8.48 14.14
N LEU A 189 -13.69 9.45 13.27
CA LEU A 189 -13.05 10.73 13.66
C LEU A 189 -13.75 11.40 14.85
N ARG A 190 -15.08 11.46 14.84
CA ARG A 190 -15.87 12.05 15.92
C ARG A 190 -15.68 11.39 17.29
N ALA A 191 -15.29 10.11 17.30
CA ALA A 191 -15.08 9.37 18.55
C ALA A 191 -13.71 9.64 19.19
N THR A 192 -12.83 10.28 18.46
CA THR A 192 -11.46 10.61 18.88
C THR A 192 -11.17 12.10 18.79
N GLU A 193 -12.19 12.92 18.57
CA GLU A 193 -12.08 14.37 18.56
C GLU A 193 -11.69 14.90 19.94
N GLY A 194 -10.75 15.85 19.99
CA GLY A 194 -10.23 16.43 21.22
C GLY A 194 -9.27 15.55 22.03
N ILE A 195 -8.91 14.38 21.54
CA ILE A 195 -7.85 13.57 22.15
C ILE A 195 -6.50 14.02 21.56
N GLU A 196 -5.61 14.47 22.44
CA GLU A 196 -4.26 14.90 22.06
C GLU A 196 -3.38 13.70 21.69
N GLU A 197 -2.41 13.91 20.80
CA GLU A 197 -1.55 12.84 20.28
C GLU A 197 -0.54 12.34 21.30
N ASP A 198 -0.12 13.18 22.19
CA ASP A 198 0.84 12.90 23.28
C ASP A 198 0.22 12.15 24.46
N ASP A 199 -1.06 11.77 24.39
CA ASP A 199 -1.71 10.88 25.35
C ASP A 199 -1.99 9.48 24.73
N PRO A 200 -1.00 8.56 24.69
CA PRO A 200 -1.17 7.22 24.12
C PRO A 200 -2.27 6.41 24.83
N ARG A 201 -2.49 6.64 26.12
CA ARG A 201 -3.54 5.92 26.88
C ARG A 201 -4.92 6.38 26.45
N ALA A 202 -5.14 7.67 26.28
CA ALA A 202 -6.40 8.19 25.77
C ALA A 202 -6.69 7.70 24.36
N LEU A 203 -5.67 7.60 23.49
CA LEU A 203 -5.79 7.01 22.15
C LEU A 203 -6.15 5.52 22.21
N GLU A 204 -5.47 4.73 23.04
CA GLU A 204 -5.77 3.30 23.21
C GLU A 204 -7.18 3.08 23.76
N ASP A 205 -7.60 3.86 24.76
CA ASP A 205 -8.93 3.80 25.35
C ASP A 205 -10.03 4.19 24.36
N ALA A 206 -9.81 5.22 23.55
CA ALA A 206 -10.75 5.63 22.50
C ALA A 206 -10.83 4.58 21.40
N ALA A 207 -9.69 4.03 21.00
CA ALA A 207 -9.60 2.94 20.04
C ALA A 207 -10.35 1.70 20.56
N ALA A 208 -10.15 1.30 21.81
CA ALA A 208 -10.82 0.16 22.40
C ALA A 208 -12.36 0.32 22.44
N ARG A 209 -12.85 1.56 22.69
CA ARG A 209 -14.29 1.84 22.78
C ARG A 209 -14.99 1.97 21.43
N ALA A 210 -14.32 2.54 20.44
CA ALA A 210 -14.98 3.02 19.21
C ALA A 210 -14.48 2.39 17.92
N ALA A 211 -13.29 1.77 17.90
CA ALA A 211 -12.74 1.24 16.68
C ALA A 211 -13.49 0.01 16.17
N VAL A 212 -13.84 0.05 14.91
CA VAL A 212 -14.47 -1.06 14.19
C VAL A 212 -13.44 -1.84 13.39
N PRO A 213 -13.56 -3.18 13.29
CA PRO A 213 -12.70 -3.98 12.45
C PRO A 213 -13.00 -3.72 10.96
N LEU A 214 -11.99 -3.43 10.18
CA LEU A 214 -12.07 -3.31 8.73
C LEU A 214 -11.79 -4.69 8.12
N ALA A 215 -12.82 -5.56 8.12
CA ALA A 215 -12.70 -6.87 7.51
C ALA A 215 -12.68 -6.75 5.99
N LEU A 216 -11.62 -7.23 5.37
CA LEU A 216 -11.39 -7.13 3.93
C LEU A 216 -11.10 -8.50 3.32
N ARG A 217 -11.55 -8.69 2.10
CA ARG A 217 -11.10 -9.81 1.26
C ARG A 217 -9.75 -9.44 0.63
N ARG A 218 -8.99 -10.44 0.28
CA ARG A 218 -7.77 -10.28 -0.50
C ARG A 218 -8.03 -9.45 -1.76
N GLY A 219 -7.25 -8.40 -1.95
CA GLY A 219 -7.38 -7.47 -3.07
C GLY A 219 -8.36 -6.32 -2.85
N ASP A 220 -9.11 -6.28 -1.72
CA ASP A 220 -9.81 -5.08 -1.27
C ASP A 220 -8.83 -4.16 -0.53
N ALA A 221 -9.22 -2.90 -0.30
CA ALA A 221 -8.44 -1.95 0.47
C ALA A 221 -9.32 -1.20 1.49
N ALA A 222 -8.68 -0.62 2.49
CA ALA A 222 -9.24 0.42 3.33
C ALA A 222 -8.43 1.70 3.16
N ALA A 223 -9.09 2.85 3.18
CA ALA A 223 -8.42 4.14 3.22
C ALA A 223 -8.87 4.91 4.44
N TRP A 224 -7.97 5.64 5.09
CA TRP A 224 -8.27 6.49 6.23
C TRP A 224 -7.52 7.82 6.18
N ALA A 225 -8.12 8.86 6.75
CA ALA A 225 -7.52 10.17 6.89
C ALA A 225 -6.37 10.15 7.92
N GLY A 226 -5.38 11.02 7.77
CA GLY A 226 -4.20 11.07 8.64
C GLY A 226 -4.54 11.16 10.14
N ARG A 227 -5.61 11.87 10.50
CA ARG A 227 -6.09 12.01 11.89
C ARG A 227 -6.89 10.82 12.43
N THR A 228 -7.22 9.83 11.60
CA THR A 228 -7.99 8.67 12.04
C THR A 228 -7.16 7.80 12.96
N VAL A 229 -7.62 7.59 14.19
CA VAL A 229 -6.99 6.64 15.12
C VAL A 229 -7.23 5.23 14.59
N HIS A 230 -6.15 4.51 14.36
CA HIS A 230 -6.21 3.14 13.87
C HIS A 230 -5.11 2.28 14.46
N PHE A 231 -5.26 0.97 14.36
CA PHE A 231 -4.29 0.00 14.87
C PHE A 231 -4.47 -1.38 14.21
N GLY A 232 -3.43 -2.20 14.29
CA GLY A 232 -3.50 -3.59 13.88
C GLY A 232 -4.11 -4.48 14.96
N GLY A 233 -5.17 -5.21 14.62
CA GLY A 233 -5.76 -6.20 15.52
C GLY A 233 -4.82 -7.38 15.81
N PRO A 234 -5.21 -8.27 16.74
CA PRO A 234 -4.47 -9.51 16.99
C PRO A 234 -4.69 -10.53 15.87
N HIS A 235 -3.71 -11.37 15.61
CA HIS A 235 -3.85 -12.59 14.82
C HIS A 235 -4.06 -13.78 15.77
N ALA A 236 -5.30 -13.98 16.19
CA ALA A 236 -5.64 -15.01 17.17
C ALA A 236 -5.83 -16.40 16.54
N ASP A 237 -6.14 -16.48 15.24
CA ASP A 237 -6.41 -17.73 14.53
C ASP A 237 -5.11 -18.40 14.05
N ALA A 238 -4.59 -19.33 14.85
CA ALA A 238 -3.38 -20.09 14.54
C ALA A 238 -3.55 -21.03 13.31
N ALA A 239 -4.77 -21.33 12.89
CA ALA A 239 -5.04 -22.16 11.72
C ALA A 239 -4.95 -21.39 10.40
N ARG A 240 -4.89 -20.06 10.45
CA ARG A 240 -4.76 -19.19 9.28
C ARG A 240 -3.30 -18.84 8.99
N PRO A 241 -2.96 -18.62 7.71
CA PRO A 241 -1.63 -18.13 7.36
C PRO A 241 -1.40 -16.70 7.93
N PRO A 242 -0.15 -16.24 7.99
CA PRO A 242 0.14 -14.86 8.36
C PRO A 242 -0.69 -13.86 7.57
N ARG A 243 -1.12 -12.78 8.20
CA ARG A 243 -1.77 -11.68 7.50
C ARG A 243 -0.71 -10.82 6.81
N ALA A 244 -0.85 -10.66 5.51
CA ALA A 244 -0.03 -9.78 4.70
C ALA A 244 -0.85 -8.60 4.17
N ALA A 245 -0.21 -7.44 4.11
CA ALA A 245 -0.78 -6.23 3.55
C ALA A 245 0.31 -5.31 3.01
N LEU A 246 -0.05 -4.39 2.13
CA LEU A 246 0.76 -3.22 1.82
C LEU A 246 -0.05 -1.94 2.06
N ALA A 247 0.64 -0.86 2.34
CA ALA A 247 0.07 0.47 2.45
C ALA A 247 0.85 1.47 1.60
N PHE A 248 0.16 2.51 1.17
CA PHE A 248 0.73 3.70 0.58
C PHE A 248 -0.10 4.90 0.99
N ALA A 249 0.49 6.09 0.95
CA ALA A 249 -0.22 7.31 1.25
C ALA A 249 -0.43 8.19 0.03
N ALA A 250 -1.44 9.05 0.11
CA ALA A 250 -1.67 10.17 -0.78
C ALA A 250 -1.79 11.43 0.08
N SER A 251 -1.28 12.55 -0.42
CA SER A 251 -1.35 13.83 0.28
C SER A 251 -1.53 15.00 -0.67
N THR A 252 -2.05 16.10 -0.13
CA THR A 252 -1.99 17.40 -0.78
C THR A 252 -0.59 17.98 -0.66
N PRO A 253 -0.19 18.93 -1.52
CA PRO A 253 1.13 19.57 -1.47
C PRO A 253 1.47 20.22 -0.12
N ALA A 254 0.47 20.61 0.65
CA ALA A 254 0.66 21.24 1.96
C ALA A 254 1.15 20.26 3.05
N LEU A 255 0.94 18.95 2.86
CA LEU A 255 1.32 17.90 3.81
C LEU A 255 2.45 17.00 3.27
N GLU A 256 3.21 17.50 2.32
CA GLU A 256 4.40 16.83 1.81
C GLU A 256 5.63 17.24 2.63
N ASP A 257 6.23 16.27 3.30
CA ASP A 257 7.31 16.51 4.26
C ASP A 257 8.70 16.64 3.62
N ASP A 258 8.89 16.11 2.40
CA ASP A 258 10.21 16.12 1.76
C ASP A 258 10.09 16.05 0.22
N ARG A 259 10.39 17.18 -0.43
CA ARG A 259 10.25 17.33 -1.88
C ARG A 259 11.16 16.40 -2.67
N ASP A 260 12.37 16.13 -2.20
CA ASP A 260 13.36 15.33 -2.94
C ASP A 260 12.99 13.85 -2.97
N ARG A 261 12.31 13.35 -1.93
CA ARG A 261 11.78 12.00 -1.87
C ARG A 261 10.56 11.81 -2.76
N ILE A 262 9.78 12.85 -2.92
CA ILE A 262 8.49 12.87 -3.61
C ILE A 262 8.65 12.94 -5.12
N GLU A 263 9.70 13.60 -5.66
CA GLU A 263 9.84 13.77 -7.11
C GLU A 263 9.87 12.45 -7.87
N ALA A 264 10.57 11.44 -7.36
CA ALA A 264 10.62 10.12 -7.98
C ALA A 264 9.24 9.43 -7.98
N VAL A 265 8.45 9.62 -6.93
CA VAL A 265 7.10 9.05 -6.77
C VAL A 265 6.06 9.86 -7.54
N ARG A 266 6.19 11.18 -7.61
CA ARG A 266 5.34 12.06 -8.43
C ARG A 266 5.48 11.81 -9.91
N ALA A 267 6.69 11.61 -10.40
CA ALA A 267 6.92 11.26 -11.80
C ALA A 267 6.16 9.97 -12.19
N TRP A 268 5.97 9.07 -11.23
CA TRP A 268 5.21 7.85 -11.43
C TRP A 268 3.69 8.06 -11.28
N ALA A 269 3.22 8.86 -10.32
CA ALA A 269 1.79 9.17 -10.12
C ALA A 269 1.16 9.83 -11.38
N GLY A 270 1.98 10.44 -12.24
CA GLY A 270 1.60 10.88 -13.58
C GLY A 270 1.23 9.76 -14.57
N GLY A 271 1.27 8.49 -14.17
CA GLY A 271 0.64 7.35 -14.87
C GLY A 271 1.40 6.77 -16.05
N ALA A 272 2.62 7.20 -16.35
CA ALA A 272 3.26 6.81 -17.61
C ALA A 272 4.36 5.75 -17.49
N ALA A 273 5.03 5.59 -16.35
CA ALA A 273 6.10 4.61 -16.20
C ALA A 273 6.19 4.09 -14.76
N ALA A 274 6.42 2.79 -14.60
CA ALA A 274 6.77 2.23 -13.30
C ALA A 274 8.09 2.86 -12.80
N LEU A 275 8.21 3.10 -11.48
CA LEU A 275 9.46 3.57 -10.89
C LEU A 275 10.63 2.65 -11.30
N PRO A 276 11.77 3.19 -11.73
CA PRO A 276 12.97 2.40 -11.96
C PRO A 276 13.37 1.60 -10.70
N PHE A 277 14.02 0.47 -10.90
CA PHE A 277 14.41 -0.40 -9.79
C PHE A 277 15.25 0.33 -8.73
N ASP A 278 16.22 1.15 -9.13
CA ASP A 278 17.08 1.89 -8.20
C ASP A 278 16.29 2.90 -7.35
N ALA A 279 15.28 3.55 -7.94
CA ALA A 279 14.40 4.45 -7.20
C ALA A 279 13.53 3.67 -6.19
N ARG A 280 13.04 2.49 -6.57
CA ARG A 280 12.32 1.59 -5.63
C ARG A 280 13.21 1.12 -4.49
N LEU A 281 14.45 0.74 -4.80
CA LEU A 281 15.41 0.30 -3.79
C LEU A 281 15.70 1.41 -2.79
N LYS A 282 15.95 2.63 -3.28
CA LYS A 282 16.15 3.80 -2.42
C LYS A 282 14.93 4.08 -1.54
N LEU A 283 13.72 4.02 -2.13
CA LEU A 283 12.48 4.23 -1.39
C LEU A 283 12.31 3.16 -0.29
N VAL A 284 12.51 1.88 -0.60
CA VAL A 284 12.40 0.79 0.37
C VAL A 284 13.41 0.97 1.50
N ALA A 285 14.67 1.33 1.19
CA ALA A 285 15.69 1.59 2.20
C ALA A 285 15.27 2.71 3.15
N LEU A 286 14.83 3.84 2.60
CA LEU A 286 14.35 4.99 3.39
C LEU A 286 13.16 4.63 4.29
N GLN A 287 12.22 3.83 3.79
CA GLN A 287 11.06 3.39 4.58
C GLN A 287 11.46 2.42 5.69
N LEU A 288 12.39 1.51 5.43
CA LEU A 288 12.91 0.60 6.45
C LEU A 288 13.62 1.36 7.58
N GLU A 289 14.36 2.41 7.26
CA GLU A 289 14.98 3.28 8.26
C GLU A 289 13.93 4.09 9.04
N PHE A 290 12.96 4.66 8.35
CA PHE A 290 11.91 5.48 8.95
C PHE A 290 11.06 4.69 9.97
N TYR A 291 10.74 3.43 9.65
CA TYR A 291 9.93 2.57 10.52
C TYR A 291 10.73 1.69 11.48
N ALA A 292 12.06 1.85 11.54
CA ALA A 292 12.93 1.00 12.34
C ALA A 292 12.64 1.01 13.86
N ASP A 293 12.08 2.10 14.38
CA ASP A 293 11.68 2.21 15.79
C ASP A 293 10.39 1.44 16.07
N ALA A 294 9.46 1.41 15.13
CA ALA A 294 8.20 0.67 15.25
C ALA A 294 8.36 -0.83 14.91
N GLU A 295 9.25 -1.15 13.99
CA GLU A 295 9.55 -2.51 13.54
C GLU A 295 11.08 -2.71 13.48
N PRO A 296 11.71 -3.15 14.59
CA PRO A 296 13.16 -3.30 14.69
C PRO A 296 13.73 -4.19 13.58
N LEU A 297 14.74 -3.68 12.89
CA LEU A 297 15.38 -4.39 11.78
C LEU A 297 16.36 -5.45 12.29
N ASP A 298 16.43 -6.58 11.57
CA ASP A 298 17.55 -7.52 11.70
C ASP A 298 18.88 -6.76 11.52
N PRO A 299 19.88 -6.96 12.39
CA PRO A 299 21.18 -6.28 12.27
C PRO A 299 21.85 -6.44 10.91
N ARG A 300 21.62 -7.57 10.23
CA ARG A 300 22.15 -7.81 8.89
C ARG A 300 21.49 -6.91 7.84
N VAL A 301 20.16 -6.68 7.97
CA VAL A 301 19.44 -5.70 7.12
C VAL A 301 19.97 -4.30 7.37
N ARG A 302 20.18 -3.91 8.65
CA ARG A 302 20.77 -2.62 9.01
C ARG A 302 22.15 -2.42 8.33
N SER A 303 23.02 -3.41 8.40
CA SER A 303 24.34 -3.35 7.73
C SER A 303 24.23 -3.18 6.21
N VAL A 304 23.21 -3.78 5.56
CA VAL A 304 22.98 -3.57 4.12
C VAL A 304 22.54 -2.13 3.85
N LEU A 305 21.64 -1.58 4.65
CA LEU A 305 21.16 -0.20 4.49
C LEU A 305 22.30 0.81 4.65
N ASP A 306 23.15 0.64 5.67
CA ASP A 306 24.34 1.49 5.90
C ASP A 306 25.27 1.47 4.68
N ALA A 307 25.51 0.29 4.09
CA ALA A 307 26.37 0.15 2.93
C ALA A 307 25.72 0.72 1.64
N LEU A 308 24.39 0.66 1.51
CA LEU A 308 23.67 1.28 0.40
C LEU A 308 23.73 2.81 0.51
N ASP A 309 23.53 3.36 1.71
CA ASP A 309 23.57 4.80 1.95
C ASP A 309 24.96 5.37 1.66
N ALA A 310 26.04 4.72 2.15
CA ALA A 310 27.41 5.10 1.82
C ALA A 310 27.64 5.12 0.29
N ALA A 311 27.19 4.08 -0.41
CA ALA A 311 27.32 4.00 -1.86
C ALA A 311 26.53 5.08 -2.63
N TRP A 312 25.41 5.57 -2.09
CA TRP A 312 24.62 6.65 -2.69
C TRP A 312 25.19 8.04 -2.40
N ARG A 313 25.90 8.20 -1.28
CA ARG A 313 26.63 9.46 -0.98
C ARG A 313 27.93 9.59 -1.75
N GLY A 314 28.44 8.51 -2.33
CA GLY A 314 29.69 8.50 -3.08
C GLY A 314 30.94 8.34 -2.20
N ASP A 315 30.76 7.78 -0.98
CA ASP A 315 31.85 7.45 -0.02
C ASP A 315 32.57 6.15 -0.37
#